data_4d23695b0b564eb0ce71c8827e8372d4
#
_entry.id   4d23695b0b564eb0ce71c8827e8372d4
#
_cell.length_a   1.000
_cell.length_b   1.000
_cell.length_c   1.000
_cell.angle_alpha   90.00
_cell.angle_beta   90.00
_cell.angle_gamma   90.00
#
_symmetry.space_group_name_H-M   'P 1'
#
loop_
_entity.id
_entity.type
_entity.pdbx_description
1 polymer ?
#
loop_
_entity_poly.entity_id
_entity_poly.type
_entity_poly.pdbx_seq_one_letter_code
_entity_poly.pdbx_strand_id
1 'polypeptide(L)'
;MNYKDRIVCFLDILGFREHVFDSVGADGSDSVTKISELAAVFGRIRETLDIDCPENRPDTEVTQFSDSIVISFPAYAEGGVFDALSGIMRVQINLVLGGYLCRGGIARGRLIHTPTMLFGPAMVEAYTLESQAAHYPRVILDAEIINAGVAAHASHHLPSSEQQSILGLLKRDLDGMYYIDYVTGAQSELDDPELDYPNYLFKLRDIISSRILSNNPSVSIKYKWLREKLVDHLQTVKQSARNRPQGDEIRDAYESIPDL
;
A
#
# COMPACT_ATOMS: atom_id res chain seq x y z
N MET A 1 21.36 23.35 7.47
CA MET A 1 20.38 22.28 7.18
C MET A 1 20.37 21.34 8.37
N ASN A 2 19.20 20.96 8.89
CA ASN A 2 19.05 20.08 10.05
C ASN A 2 18.12 18.91 9.70
N TYR A 3 18.31 17.78 10.36
CA TYR A 3 17.37 16.68 10.31
C TYR A 3 16.01 17.10 10.86
N LYS A 4 14.93 16.63 10.21
CA LYS A 4 13.57 16.68 10.75
C LYS A 4 13.18 15.29 11.27
N ASP A 5 12.31 15.21 12.27
CA ASP A 5 11.67 13.96 12.71
C ASP A 5 10.54 13.64 11.73
N ARG A 6 10.62 12.48 11.07
CA ARG A 6 9.71 12.09 9.99
C ARG A 6 9.28 10.62 10.12
N ILE A 7 8.09 10.32 9.63
CA ILE A 7 7.66 8.97 9.30
C ILE A 7 8.10 8.71 7.87
N VAL A 8 8.85 7.65 7.64
CA VAL A 8 9.43 7.30 6.34
C VAL A 8 8.89 5.95 5.92
N CYS A 9 8.31 5.87 4.74
CA CYS A 9 7.93 4.62 4.09
C CYS A 9 8.85 4.38 2.89
N PHE A 10 9.55 3.25 2.88
CA PHE A 10 10.24 2.73 1.71
C PHE A 10 9.39 1.64 1.07
N LEU A 11 9.04 1.80 -0.20
CA LEU A 11 8.26 0.86 -0.99
C LEU A 11 9.08 0.31 -2.15
N ASP A 12 8.89 -0.98 -2.46
CA ASP A 12 9.43 -1.68 -3.63
C ASP A 12 8.28 -2.31 -4.42
N ILE A 13 8.14 -1.94 -5.70
CA ILE A 13 7.07 -2.46 -6.58
C ILE A 13 7.48 -3.84 -7.09
N LEU A 14 6.70 -4.86 -6.74
CA LEU A 14 7.00 -6.24 -7.09
C LEU A 14 6.81 -6.51 -8.58
N GLY A 15 7.84 -7.15 -9.19
CA GLY A 15 7.81 -7.51 -10.61
C GLY A 15 8.04 -6.35 -11.57
N PHE A 16 8.36 -5.16 -11.08
CA PHE A 16 8.57 -3.96 -11.90
C PHE A 16 9.61 -4.17 -13.01
N ARG A 17 10.69 -4.88 -12.70
CA ARG A 17 11.73 -5.22 -13.68
C ARG A 17 11.17 -5.90 -14.93
N GLU A 18 10.23 -6.84 -14.77
CA GLU A 18 9.60 -7.54 -15.91
C GLU A 18 8.82 -6.55 -16.77
N HIS A 19 8.02 -5.68 -16.15
CA HIS A 19 7.26 -4.65 -16.86
C HIS A 19 8.15 -3.65 -17.62
N VAL A 20 9.30 -3.27 -17.03
CA VAL A 20 10.29 -2.42 -17.72
C VAL A 20 10.88 -3.14 -18.93
N PHE A 21 11.31 -4.40 -18.82
CA PHE A 21 11.81 -5.14 -19.96
C PHE A 21 10.76 -5.38 -21.03
N ASP A 22 9.51 -5.61 -20.62
CA ASP A 22 8.38 -5.77 -21.55
C ASP A 22 8.02 -4.47 -22.29
N SER A 23 8.49 -3.31 -21.83
CA SER A 23 8.27 -2.03 -22.50
C SER A 23 9.19 -1.81 -23.71
N VAL A 24 10.15 -2.72 -23.92
CA VAL A 24 11.05 -2.71 -25.08
C VAL A 24 10.78 -3.96 -25.92
N GLY A 25 10.48 -3.78 -27.21
CA GLY A 25 10.26 -4.88 -28.16
C GLY A 25 11.54 -5.68 -28.45
N ALA A 26 11.38 -6.89 -28.97
CA ALA A 26 12.50 -7.75 -29.33
C ALA A 26 13.44 -7.13 -30.41
N ASP A 27 12.94 -6.17 -31.16
CA ASP A 27 13.68 -5.38 -32.15
C ASP A 27 14.33 -4.11 -31.55
N GLY A 28 14.20 -3.90 -30.24
CA GLY A 28 14.66 -2.72 -29.51
C GLY A 28 13.76 -1.49 -29.65
N SER A 29 12.56 -1.62 -30.20
CA SER A 29 11.59 -0.53 -30.30
C SER A 29 10.87 -0.29 -28.97
N ASP A 30 10.54 0.97 -28.68
CA ASP A 30 9.76 1.36 -27.51
C ASP A 30 8.29 1.01 -27.66
N SER A 31 7.72 0.36 -26.66
CA SER A 31 6.27 0.20 -26.52
C SER A 31 5.66 1.41 -25.80
N VAL A 32 5.20 2.39 -26.56
CA VAL A 32 4.63 3.64 -26.03
C VAL A 32 3.49 3.34 -25.04
N THR A 33 2.65 2.34 -25.30
CA THR A 33 1.53 1.95 -24.41
C THR A 33 2.07 1.48 -23.06
N LYS A 34 3.03 0.54 -23.02
CA LYS A 34 3.59 0.01 -21.77
C LYS A 34 4.37 1.07 -20.99
N ILE A 35 5.10 1.94 -21.69
CA ILE A 35 5.78 3.08 -21.05
C ILE A 35 4.76 4.02 -20.40
N SER A 36 3.65 4.32 -21.10
CA SER A 36 2.59 5.18 -20.57
C SER A 36 1.89 4.53 -19.36
N GLU A 37 1.67 3.21 -19.36
CA GLU A 37 1.11 2.47 -18.23
C GLU A 37 2.03 2.56 -17.01
N LEU A 38 3.34 2.36 -17.19
CA LEU A 38 4.32 2.51 -16.11
C LEU A 38 4.36 3.95 -15.56
N ALA A 39 4.37 4.94 -16.43
CA ALA A 39 4.34 6.34 -16.02
C ALA A 39 3.06 6.69 -15.23
N ALA A 40 1.91 6.14 -15.64
CA ALA A 40 0.63 6.34 -14.96
C ALA A 40 0.62 5.75 -13.53
N VAL A 41 1.37 4.69 -13.25
CA VAL A 41 1.50 4.15 -11.88
C VAL A 41 2.10 5.20 -10.95
N PHE A 42 3.19 5.83 -11.35
CA PHE A 42 3.86 6.85 -10.55
C PHE A 42 3.05 8.15 -10.44
N GLY A 43 2.37 8.54 -11.52
CA GLY A 43 1.43 9.67 -11.52
C GLY A 43 0.34 9.48 -10.46
N ARG A 44 -0.31 8.31 -10.43
CA ARG A 44 -1.34 7.98 -9.44
C ARG A 44 -0.84 8.03 -7.99
N ILE A 45 0.41 7.60 -7.71
CA ILE A 45 0.98 7.70 -6.37
C ILE A 45 1.09 9.16 -5.92
N ARG A 46 1.55 10.05 -6.80
CA ARG A 46 1.65 11.49 -6.52
C ARG A 46 0.28 12.12 -6.30
N GLU A 47 -0.69 11.79 -7.15
CA GLU A 47 -2.10 12.23 -7.03
C GLU A 47 -2.71 11.75 -5.70
N THR A 48 -2.54 10.47 -5.35
CA THR A 48 -3.05 9.87 -4.11
C THR A 48 -2.55 10.59 -2.86
N LEU A 49 -1.34 11.12 -2.91
CA LEU A 49 -0.69 11.80 -1.80
C LEU A 49 -0.81 13.32 -1.87
N ASP A 50 -1.53 13.86 -2.84
CA ASP A 50 -1.68 15.32 -3.08
C ASP A 50 -0.32 16.05 -3.17
N ILE A 51 0.70 15.39 -3.75
CA ILE A 51 2.07 15.95 -3.77
C ILE A 51 2.14 17.25 -4.56
N ASP A 52 1.32 17.38 -5.59
CA ASP A 52 1.29 18.57 -6.44
C ASP A 52 0.35 19.67 -5.90
N CYS A 53 -0.29 19.43 -4.72
CA CYS A 53 -1.14 20.36 -3.97
C CYS A 53 -0.64 20.49 -2.51
N PRO A 54 0.51 21.14 -2.28
CA PRO A 54 1.16 21.18 -0.95
C PRO A 54 0.33 21.84 0.15
N GLU A 55 -0.69 22.60 -0.19
CA GLU A 55 -1.66 23.16 0.77
C GLU A 55 -2.49 22.07 1.47
N ASN A 56 -2.74 20.94 0.80
CA ASN A 56 -3.53 19.83 1.36
C ASN A 56 -2.68 18.95 2.30
N ARG A 57 -1.40 18.77 1.95
CA ARG A 57 -0.45 17.95 2.72
C ARG A 57 0.90 18.63 2.83
N PRO A 58 0.99 19.67 3.63
CA PRO A 58 2.25 20.40 3.79
C PRO A 58 3.35 19.46 4.31
N ASP A 59 4.54 19.60 3.74
CA ASP A 59 5.75 18.89 4.16
C ASP A 59 5.72 17.35 3.91
N THR A 60 4.84 16.83 3.02
CA THR A 60 4.92 15.47 2.51
C THR A 60 5.84 15.45 1.28
N GLU A 61 6.83 14.56 1.29
CA GLU A 61 7.82 14.45 0.22
C GLU A 61 7.81 13.04 -0.40
N VAL A 62 7.97 12.96 -1.71
CA VAL A 62 8.06 11.70 -2.45
C VAL A 62 9.28 11.72 -3.37
N THR A 63 10.14 10.73 -3.22
CA THR A 63 11.24 10.46 -4.16
C THR A 63 11.05 9.07 -4.76
N GLN A 64 11.14 8.99 -6.08
CA GLN A 64 11.10 7.73 -6.82
C GLN A 64 12.47 7.44 -7.43
N PHE A 65 12.86 6.17 -7.35
CA PHE A 65 14.06 5.67 -8.02
C PHE A 65 13.76 4.26 -8.55
N SER A 66 13.56 4.12 -9.87
CA SER A 66 13.17 2.86 -10.52
C SER A 66 11.88 2.28 -9.91
N ASP A 67 11.94 1.09 -9.34
CA ASP A 67 10.88 0.37 -8.63
C ASP A 67 10.71 0.80 -7.17
N SER A 68 11.66 1.58 -6.66
CA SER A 68 11.66 2.03 -5.27
C SER A 68 11.05 3.42 -5.12
N ILE A 69 10.23 3.59 -4.11
CA ILE A 69 9.56 4.85 -3.78
C ILE A 69 9.78 5.13 -2.31
N VAL A 70 10.22 6.35 -2.00
CA VAL A 70 10.32 6.82 -0.63
C VAL A 70 9.31 7.92 -0.40
N ILE A 71 8.43 7.71 0.56
CA ILE A 71 7.43 8.68 1.00
C ILE A 71 7.81 9.09 2.42
N SER A 72 7.77 10.38 2.72
CA SER A 72 7.97 10.82 4.10
C SER A 72 6.97 11.89 4.53
N PHE A 73 6.48 11.75 5.75
CA PHE A 73 5.49 12.60 6.38
C PHE A 73 6.07 13.27 7.63
N PRO A 74 5.58 14.46 8.04
CA PRO A 74 6.00 15.08 9.31
C PRO A 74 5.52 14.22 10.50
N ALA A 75 6.45 13.81 11.38
CA ALA A 75 6.13 12.96 12.53
C ALA A 75 5.49 13.74 13.70
N TYR A 76 5.54 15.07 13.68
CA TYR A 76 5.06 15.95 14.73
C TYR A 76 3.65 16.48 14.52
N ALA A 77 3.05 16.19 13.35
CA ALA A 77 1.67 16.62 13.06
C ALA A 77 0.68 15.85 13.94
N GLU A 78 -0.30 16.57 14.51
CA GLU A 78 -1.41 15.95 15.22
C GLU A 78 -2.18 15.00 14.28
N GLY A 79 -2.39 13.74 14.67
CA GLY A 79 -2.98 12.71 13.81
C GLY A 79 -2.09 12.25 12.65
N GLY A 80 -0.87 12.80 12.52
CA GLY A 80 0.01 12.58 11.37
C GLY A 80 0.41 11.13 11.13
N VAL A 81 0.42 10.28 12.14
CA VAL A 81 0.66 8.83 11.97
C VAL A 81 -0.52 8.17 11.28
N PHE A 82 -1.75 8.47 11.71
CA PHE A 82 -2.96 7.95 11.06
C PHE A 82 -3.01 8.39 9.59
N ASP A 83 -2.78 9.68 9.32
CA ASP A 83 -2.76 10.23 7.96
C ASP A 83 -1.68 9.60 7.08
N ALA A 84 -0.50 9.33 7.64
CA ALA A 84 0.59 8.66 6.94
C ALA A 84 0.21 7.21 6.58
N LEU A 85 -0.33 6.43 7.53
CA LEU A 85 -0.70 5.04 7.32
C LEU A 85 -1.87 4.92 6.34
N SER A 86 -2.91 5.76 6.47
CA SER A 86 -4.04 5.84 5.53
C SER A 86 -3.55 6.25 4.13
N GLY A 87 -2.67 7.25 4.02
CA GLY A 87 -2.06 7.63 2.74
C GLY A 87 -1.29 6.49 2.07
N ILE A 88 -0.49 5.74 2.83
CA ILE A 88 0.24 4.57 2.30
C ILE A 88 -0.73 3.45 1.90
N MET A 89 -1.80 3.22 2.67
CA MET A 89 -2.84 2.25 2.33
C MET A 89 -3.51 2.59 1.00
N ARG A 90 -3.87 3.86 0.76
CA ARG A 90 -4.42 4.32 -0.52
C ARG A 90 -3.43 4.15 -1.68
N VAL A 91 -2.14 4.36 -1.45
CA VAL A 91 -1.09 4.05 -2.45
C VAL A 91 -1.11 2.56 -2.79
N GLN A 92 -1.17 1.65 -1.79
CA GLN A 92 -1.25 0.21 -2.04
C GLN A 92 -2.53 -0.18 -2.81
N ILE A 93 -3.68 0.40 -2.46
CA ILE A 93 -4.95 0.19 -3.16
C ILE A 93 -4.84 0.62 -4.63
N ASN A 94 -4.31 1.80 -4.90
CA ASN A 94 -4.13 2.31 -6.26
C ASN A 94 -3.11 1.49 -7.08
N LEU A 95 -2.09 0.94 -6.44
CA LEU A 95 -1.19 -0.03 -7.08
C LEU A 95 -1.93 -1.30 -7.48
N VAL A 96 -2.75 -1.88 -6.59
CA VAL A 96 -3.58 -3.07 -6.89
C VAL A 96 -4.53 -2.79 -8.05
N LEU A 97 -5.24 -1.66 -8.05
CA LEU A 97 -6.12 -1.26 -9.15
C LEU A 97 -5.36 -1.11 -10.48
N GLY A 98 -4.09 -0.73 -10.42
CA GLY A 98 -3.16 -0.70 -11.56
C GLY A 98 -2.56 -2.05 -11.95
N GLY A 99 -2.83 -3.14 -11.21
CA GLY A 99 -2.27 -4.47 -11.46
C GLY A 99 -0.91 -4.72 -10.81
N TYR A 100 -0.50 -3.88 -9.86
CA TYR A 100 0.79 -3.98 -9.18
C TYR A 100 0.63 -4.29 -7.70
N LEU A 101 1.63 -4.96 -7.15
CA LEU A 101 1.81 -5.15 -5.71
C LEU A 101 3.09 -4.46 -5.27
N CYS A 102 3.16 -4.10 -4.00
CA CYS A 102 4.39 -3.60 -3.40
C CYS A 102 4.65 -4.28 -2.05
N ARG A 103 5.88 -4.17 -1.59
CA ARG A 103 6.29 -4.46 -0.22
C ARG A 103 7.00 -3.22 0.33
N GLY A 104 7.16 -3.13 1.64
CA GLY A 104 7.79 -1.94 2.20
C GLY A 104 8.02 -2.01 3.69
N GLY A 105 8.73 -1.00 4.19
CA GLY A 105 8.96 -0.79 5.62
C GLY A 105 8.69 0.66 6.00
N ILE A 106 8.09 0.85 7.18
CA ILE A 106 7.83 2.16 7.75
C ILE A 106 8.68 2.32 9.01
N ALA A 107 9.46 3.40 9.05
CA ALA A 107 10.26 3.80 10.20
C ALA A 107 9.99 5.26 10.59
N ARG A 108 10.31 5.62 11.83
CA ARG A 108 10.29 7.00 12.30
C ARG A 108 11.67 7.42 12.75
N GLY A 109 12.05 8.63 12.43
CA GLY A 109 13.28 9.21 12.94
C GLY A 109 13.81 10.38 12.10
N ARG A 110 15.08 10.63 12.25
CA ARG A 110 15.76 11.77 11.63
C ARG A 110 15.95 11.56 10.13
N LEU A 111 15.47 12.52 9.33
CA LEU A 111 15.57 12.51 7.88
C LEU A 111 15.80 13.92 7.33
N ILE A 112 16.58 14.01 6.27
CA ILE A 112 16.55 15.10 5.28
C ILE A 112 15.89 14.53 4.05
N HIS A 113 14.74 15.08 3.67
CA HIS A 113 14.03 14.75 2.44
C HIS A 113 13.57 16.06 1.80
N THR A 114 14.09 16.32 0.63
CA THR A 114 13.81 17.49 -0.21
C THR A 114 13.75 17.02 -1.65
N PRO A 115 13.28 17.80 -2.62
CA PRO A 115 13.26 17.39 -4.03
C PRO A 115 14.62 16.94 -4.60
N THR A 116 15.74 17.33 -3.96
CA THR A 116 17.09 17.06 -4.46
C THR A 116 17.95 16.19 -3.53
N MET A 117 17.50 15.92 -2.32
CA MET A 117 18.30 15.18 -1.32
C MET A 117 17.40 14.28 -0.47
N LEU A 118 17.84 13.04 -0.28
CA LEU A 118 17.18 12.06 0.57
C LEU A 118 18.24 11.26 1.33
N PHE A 119 18.37 11.47 2.64
CA PHE A 119 19.23 10.68 3.52
C PHE A 119 18.90 10.90 5.00
N GLY A 120 19.21 9.91 5.80
CA GLY A 120 19.08 9.96 7.26
C GLY A 120 18.86 8.57 7.87
N PRO A 121 18.99 8.44 9.21
CA PRO A 121 18.81 7.16 9.91
C PRO A 121 17.47 6.50 9.60
N ALA A 122 16.36 7.25 9.58
CA ALA A 122 15.04 6.70 9.33
C ALA A 122 14.90 6.09 7.91
N MET A 123 15.61 6.63 6.90
CA MET A 123 15.66 6.04 5.57
C MET A 123 16.36 4.68 5.58
N VAL A 124 17.50 4.59 6.30
CA VAL A 124 18.26 3.34 6.41
C VAL A 124 17.42 2.27 7.12
N GLU A 125 16.68 2.65 8.15
CA GLU A 125 15.82 1.74 8.90
C GLU A 125 14.63 1.26 8.07
N ALA A 126 13.91 2.15 7.38
CA ALA A 126 12.80 1.80 6.51
C ALA A 126 13.25 0.85 5.38
N TYR A 127 14.41 1.10 4.77
CA TYR A 127 15.02 0.22 3.78
C TYR A 127 15.42 -1.14 4.38
N THR A 128 15.95 -1.14 5.60
CA THR A 128 16.33 -2.39 6.29
C THR A 128 15.09 -3.25 6.58
N LEU A 129 14.01 -2.65 7.06
CA LEU A 129 12.73 -3.34 7.25
C LEU A 129 12.19 -3.93 5.94
N GLU A 130 12.21 -3.15 4.86
CA GLU A 130 11.78 -3.63 3.54
C GLU A 130 12.63 -4.80 3.06
N SER A 131 13.95 -4.65 3.03
CA SER A 131 14.86 -5.62 2.40
C SER A 131 15.07 -6.89 3.21
N GLN A 132 14.98 -6.83 4.55
CA GLN A 132 15.29 -7.95 5.43
C GLN A 132 14.05 -8.60 6.09
N ALA A 133 12.92 -7.90 6.20
CA ALA A 133 11.73 -8.38 6.89
C ALA A 133 10.45 -8.39 6.06
N ALA A 134 10.28 -7.49 5.09
CA ALA A 134 9.10 -7.46 4.23
C ALA A 134 9.17 -8.49 3.10
N HIS A 135 9.16 -9.77 3.43
CA HIS A 135 9.26 -10.86 2.45
C HIS A 135 8.03 -11.04 1.57
N TYR A 136 6.87 -10.57 2.04
CA TYR A 136 5.57 -10.71 1.40
C TYR A 136 5.09 -9.37 0.82
N PRO A 137 4.05 -9.34 -0.04
CA PRO A 137 3.48 -8.09 -0.57
C PRO A 137 2.71 -7.34 0.52
N ARG A 138 3.42 -6.75 1.46
CA ARG A 138 2.89 -5.98 2.59
C ARG A 138 3.86 -4.87 2.99
N VAL A 139 3.32 -3.80 3.54
CA VAL A 139 4.11 -2.72 4.15
C VAL A 139 4.09 -2.91 5.65
N ILE A 140 5.25 -3.19 6.23
CA ILE A 140 5.41 -3.53 7.65
C ILE A 140 5.88 -2.34 8.48
N LEU A 141 5.58 -2.38 9.76
CA LEU A 141 5.99 -1.37 10.75
C LEU A 141 6.12 -1.97 12.14
N ASP A 142 6.91 -1.29 12.97
CA ASP A 142 7.05 -1.61 14.38
C ASP A 142 5.94 -0.98 15.24
N ALA A 143 5.68 -1.58 16.42
CA ALA A 143 4.74 -1.05 17.40
C ALA A 143 5.10 0.38 17.88
N GLU A 144 6.36 0.79 17.76
CA GLU A 144 6.79 2.16 18.08
C GLU A 144 6.10 3.22 17.23
N ILE A 145 5.77 2.92 15.98
CA ILE A 145 5.00 3.83 15.12
C ILE A 145 3.59 4.07 15.70
N ILE A 146 2.94 2.98 16.18
CA ILE A 146 1.61 3.05 16.80
C ILE A 146 1.67 3.91 18.06
N ASN A 147 2.68 3.67 18.92
CA ASN A 147 2.87 4.44 20.15
C ASN A 147 3.13 5.93 19.86
N ALA A 148 3.89 6.22 18.80
CA ALA A 148 4.13 7.58 18.36
C ALA A 148 2.84 8.28 17.91
N GLY A 149 1.95 7.58 17.20
CA GLY A 149 0.64 8.11 16.80
C GLY A 149 -0.25 8.41 17.99
N VAL A 150 -0.30 7.51 18.97
CA VAL A 150 -1.06 7.73 20.22
C VAL A 150 -0.53 8.94 20.99
N ALA A 151 0.80 9.14 21.03
CA ALA A 151 1.41 10.28 21.69
C ALA A 151 1.16 11.61 20.96
N ALA A 152 1.01 11.58 19.64
CA ALA A 152 0.74 12.74 18.79
C ALA A 152 -0.70 12.76 18.25
N HIS A 153 -1.66 12.26 19.04
CA HIS A 153 -3.09 12.19 18.65
C HIS A 153 -3.63 13.58 18.31
N ALA A 154 -4.63 13.62 17.44
CA ALA A 154 -5.32 14.87 17.13
C ALA A 154 -5.94 15.47 18.39
N SER A 155 -5.89 16.80 18.56
CA SER A 155 -6.31 17.51 19.77
C SER A 155 -7.80 17.29 20.14
N HIS A 156 -8.64 16.92 19.17
CA HIS A 156 -10.05 16.59 19.36
C HIS A 156 -10.33 15.09 19.56
N HIS A 157 -9.29 14.24 19.53
CA HIS A 157 -9.37 12.80 19.79
C HIS A 157 -8.85 12.45 21.19
N LEU A 158 -9.41 11.41 21.78
CA LEU A 158 -8.79 10.75 22.94
C LEU A 158 -7.63 9.85 22.45
N PRO A 159 -6.57 9.67 23.24
CA PRO A 159 -5.48 8.75 22.89
C PRO A 159 -5.95 7.33 22.55
N SER A 160 -6.99 6.84 23.26
CA SER A 160 -7.59 5.52 22.99
C SER A 160 -8.34 5.46 21.66
N SER A 161 -9.00 6.54 21.25
CA SER A 161 -9.68 6.63 19.96
C SER A 161 -8.67 6.67 18.82
N GLU A 162 -7.59 7.44 18.96
CA GLU A 162 -6.50 7.49 17.99
C GLU A 162 -5.85 6.11 17.83
N GLN A 163 -5.56 5.44 18.95
CA GLN A 163 -5.03 4.07 18.93
C GLN A 163 -5.95 3.12 18.19
N GLN A 164 -7.25 3.18 18.43
CA GLN A 164 -8.22 2.33 17.76
C GLN A 164 -8.29 2.61 16.25
N SER A 165 -8.24 3.88 15.84
CA SER A 165 -8.21 4.28 14.43
C SER A 165 -6.95 3.77 13.73
N ILE A 166 -5.78 3.94 14.34
CA ILE A 166 -4.50 3.43 13.82
C ILE A 166 -4.53 1.90 13.69
N LEU A 167 -4.97 1.19 14.75
CA LEU A 167 -5.06 -0.28 14.73
C LEU A 167 -6.10 -0.79 13.74
N GLY A 168 -7.12 0.01 13.41
CA GLY A 168 -8.11 -0.29 12.37
C GLY A 168 -7.51 -0.39 10.96
N LEU A 169 -6.38 0.29 10.70
CA LEU A 169 -5.66 0.21 9.43
C LEU A 169 -4.68 -0.98 9.37
N LEU A 170 -4.46 -1.66 10.48
CA LEU A 170 -3.36 -2.60 10.62
C LEU A 170 -3.84 -4.01 10.93
N LYS A 171 -3.03 -4.98 10.53
CA LYS A 171 -3.07 -6.36 11.04
C LYS A 171 -1.71 -6.78 11.54
N ARG A 172 -1.71 -7.75 12.45
CA ARG A 172 -0.49 -8.40 12.92
C ARG A 172 -0.37 -9.77 12.27
N ASP A 173 0.78 -10.04 11.65
CA ASP A 173 1.04 -11.32 11.02
C ASP A 173 1.68 -12.33 11.99
N LEU A 174 1.84 -13.58 11.54
CA LEU A 174 2.38 -14.70 12.34
C LEU A 174 3.84 -14.46 12.77
N ASP A 175 4.60 -13.68 12.03
CA ASP A 175 5.97 -13.27 12.40
C ASP A 175 6.02 -12.15 13.47
N GLY A 176 4.85 -11.68 13.90
CA GLY A 176 4.71 -10.64 14.92
C GLY A 176 4.75 -9.21 14.40
N MET A 177 5.07 -8.99 13.14
CA MET A 177 5.10 -7.65 12.53
C MET A 177 3.68 -7.13 12.26
N TYR A 178 3.47 -5.85 12.52
CA TYR A 178 2.29 -5.15 12.02
C TYR A 178 2.46 -4.83 10.53
N TYR A 179 1.37 -4.85 9.79
CA TYR A 179 1.33 -4.41 8.40
C TYR A 179 0.03 -3.68 8.08
N ILE A 180 0.06 -2.81 7.07
CA ILE A 180 -1.12 -2.10 6.57
C ILE A 180 -2.04 -3.08 5.86
N ASP A 181 -3.28 -3.21 6.32
CA ASP A 181 -4.26 -4.18 5.80
C ASP A 181 -4.98 -3.66 4.56
N TYR A 182 -4.27 -3.50 3.48
CA TYR A 182 -4.85 -3.15 2.18
C TYR A 182 -5.68 -4.30 1.55
N VAL A 183 -5.62 -5.51 2.10
CA VAL A 183 -6.34 -6.68 1.56
C VAL A 183 -7.80 -6.67 2.00
N THR A 184 -8.05 -6.57 3.30
CA THR A 184 -9.41 -6.68 3.87
C THR A 184 -9.94 -5.35 4.39
N GLY A 185 -9.08 -4.37 4.65
CA GLY A 185 -9.43 -3.04 5.12
C GLY A 185 -9.62 -1.99 4.01
N ALA A 186 -9.35 -2.34 2.74
CA ALA A 186 -9.39 -1.39 1.63
C ALA A 186 -10.75 -0.70 1.43
N GLN A 187 -11.84 -1.35 1.82
CA GLN A 187 -13.20 -0.84 1.60
C GLN A 187 -13.41 0.56 2.16
N SER A 188 -12.82 0.87 3.32
CA SER A 188 -12.97 2.17 3.98
C SER A 188 -12.25 3.32 3.27
N GLU A 189 -11.34 3.02 2.37
CA GLU A 189 -10.49 4.00 1.67
C GLU A 189 -10.88 4.17 0.19
N LEU A 190 -11.95 3.51 -0.27
CA LEU A 190 -12.49 3.65 -1.63
C LEU A 190 -13.54 4.77 -1.69
N ASP A 191 -13.67 5.41 -2.86
CA ASP A 191 -14.61 6.51 -3.08
C ASP A 191 -16.07 6.05 -2.91
N ASP A 192 -16.42 4.92 -3.51
CA ASP A 192 -17.69 4.22 -3.27
C ASP A 192 -17.42 2.82 -2.67
N PRO A 193 -17.47 2.71 -1.33
CA PRO A 193 -17.16 1.45 -0.64
C PRO A 193 -18.02 0.25 -1.04
N GLU A 194 -19.23 0.47 -1.57
CA GLU A 194 -20.13 -0.62 -1.96
C GLU A 194 -19.91 -1.06 -3.42
N LEU A 195 -19.71 -0.11 -4.33
CA LEU A 195 -19.59 -0.39 -5.76
C LEU A 195 -18.14 -0.70 -6.19
N ASP A 196 -17.16 0.00 -5.61
CA ASP A 196 -15.76 -0.14 -6.00
C ASP A 196 -15.08 -1.37 -5.37
N TYR A 197 -15.53 -1.78 -4.17
CA TYR A 197 -14.87 -2.86 -3.45
C TYR A 197 -14.93 -4.23 -4.13
N PRO A 198 -16.04 -4.66 -4.75
CA PRO A 198 -16.05 -5.89 -5.55
C PRO A 198 -15.04 -5.87 -6.70
N ASN A 199 -14.93 -4.75 -7.41
CA ASN A 199 -13.94 -4.58 -8.48
C ASN A 199 -12.50 -4.63 -7.96
N TYR A 200 -12.23 -4.02 -6.81
CA TYR A 200 -10.94 -4.10 -6.13
C TYR A 200 -10.55 -5.55 -5.78
N LEU A 201 -11.47 -6.30 -5.17
CA LEU A 201 -11.25 -7.71 -4.83
C LEU A 201 -11.05 -8.58 -6.07
N PHE A 202 -11.79 -8.31 -7.15
CA PHE A 202 -11.61 -8.97 -8.44
C PHE A 202 -10.20 -8.74 -8.99
N LYS A 203 -9.70 -7.49 -8.98
CA LYS A 203 -8.34 -7.16 -9.42
C LYS A 203 -7.28 -7.85 -8.58
N LEU A 204 -7.43 -7.84 -7.26
CA LEU A 204 -6.51 -8.50 -6.34
C LEU A 204 -6.47 -10.02 -6.57
N ARG A 205 -7.64 -10.63 -6.76
CA ARG A 205 -7.79 -12.05 -7.12
C ARG A 205 -7.08 -12.38 -8.44
N ASP A 206 -7.25 -11.54 -9.46
CA ASP A 206 -6.62 -11.75 -10.77
C ASP A 206 -5.09 -11.68 -10.70
N ILE A 207 -4.55 -10.70 -9.97
CA ILE A 207 -3.12 -10.60 -9.72
C ILE A 207 -2.59 -11.89 -9.07
N ILE A 208 -3.29 -12.42 -8.06
CA ILE A 208 -2.90 -13.67 -7.39
C ILE A 208 -2.90 -14.82 -8.38
N SER A 209 -4.00 -15.00 -9.13
CA SER A 209 -4.17 -16.12 -10.05
C SER A 209 -3.13 -16.14 -11.15
N SER A 210 -2.69 -14.98 -11.63
CA SER A 210 -1.70 -14.85 -12.69
C SER A 210 -0.30 -15.35 -12.29
N ARG A 211 0.03 -15.37 -10.99
CA ARG A 211 1.40 -15.61 -10.51
C ARG A 211 1.54 -16.73 -9.46
N ILE A 212 0.42 -17.23 -8.90
CA ILE A 212 0.46 -18.22 -7.81
C ILE A 212 1.14 -19.53 -8.21
N LEU A 213 1.06 -19.91 -9.48
CA LEU A 213 1.67 -21.11 -10.05
C LEU A 213 3.07 -20.82 -10.66
N SER A 214 3.68 -19.69 -10.33
CA SER A 214 5.04 -19.38 -10.80
C SER A 214 6.02 -20.49 -10.41
N ASN A 215 6.85 -20.90 -11.37
CA ASN A 215 7.94 -21.86 -11.14
C ASN A 215 9.08 -21.27 -10.27
N ASN A 216 9.09 -19.95 -10.06
CA ASN A 216 10.03 -19.30 -9.15
C ASN A 216 9.49 -19.36 -7.71
N PRO A 217 10.16 -20.11 -6.79
CA PRO A 217 9.68 -20.25 -5.41
C PRO A 217 9.57 -18.91 -4.67
N SER A 218 10.49 -17.97 -4.93
CA SER A 218 10.46 -16.63 -4.33
C SER A 218 9.26 -15.80 -4.78
N VAL A 219 8.75 -16.02 -5.98
CA VAL A 219 7.52 -15.41 -6.47
C VAL A 219 6.32 -16.15 -5.89
N SER A 220 6.24 -17.46 -6.06
CA SER A 220 5.10 -18.28 -5.62
C SER A 220 4.75 -18.10 -4.14
N ILE A 221 5.73 -18.03 -3.25
CA ILE A 221 5.47 -17.85 -1.80
C ILE A 221 4.77 -16.53 -1.48
N LYS A 222 5.09 -15.45 -2.20
CA LYS A 222 4.46 -14.13 -2.02
C LYS A 222 2.97 -14.16 -2.35
N TYR A 223 2.63 -14.81 -3.47
CA TYR A 223 1.25 -14.92 -3.92
C TYR A 223 0.43 -15.94 -3.12
N LYS A 224 1.07 -16.97 -2.58
CA LYS A 224 0.42 -17.90 -1.63
C LYS A 224 0.07 -17.20 -0.31
N TRP A 225 0.97 -16.37 0.22
CA TRP A 225 0.67 -15.55 1.39
C TRP A 225 -0.54 -14.64 1.14
N LEU A 226 -0.55 -13.94 0.01
CA LEU A 226 -1.65 -13.04 -0.34
C LEU A 226 -2.98 -13.79 -0.54
N ARG A 227 -2.92 -14.96 -1.19
CA ARG A 227 -4.08 -15.86 -1.34
C ARG A 227 -4.67 -16.25 0.02
N GLU A 228 -3.82 -16.66 0.96
CA GLU A 228 -4.25 -17.01 2.33
C GLU A 228 -5.02 -15.87 3.01
N LYS A 229 -4.56 -14.63 2.85
CA LYS A 229 -5.25 -13.45 3.40
C LYS A 229 -6.58 -13.14 2.69
N LEU A 230 -6.68 -13.43 1.40
CA LEU A 230 -7.86 -13.07 0.61
C LEU A 230 -8.97 -14.12 0.64
N VAL A 231 -8.65 -15.42 0.67
CA VAL A 231 -9.64 -16.51 0.51
C VAL A 231 -10.77 -16.42 1.53
N ASP A 232 -10.44 -16.38 2.81
CA ASP A 232 -11.45 -16.35 3.89
C ASP A 232 -12.26 -15.06 3.85
N HIS A 233 -11.59 -13.94 3.54
CA HIS A 233 -12.27 -12.66 3.41
C HIS A 233 -13.25 -12.66 2.23
N LEU A 234 -12.85 -13.16 1.08
CA LEU A 234 -13.70 -13.24 -0.11
C LEU A 234 -14.94 -14.12 0.13
N GLN A 235 -14.78 -15.24 0.82
CA GLN A 235 -15.92 -16.07 1.22
C GLN A 235 -16.88 -15.33 2.15
N THR A 236 -16.34 -14.58 3.11
CA THR A 236 -17.13 -13.79 4.08
C THR A 236 -17.94 -12.72 3.36
N VAL A 237 -17.34 -11.92 2.48
CA VAL A 237 -18.05 -10.84 1.78
C VAL A 237 -19.07 -11.38 0.79
N LYS A 238 -18.78 -12.48 0.07
CA LYS A 238 -19.74 -13.17 -0.80
C LYS A 238 -20.95 -13.69 -0.01
N GLN A 239 -20.70 -14.30 1.16
CA GLN A 239 -21.78 -14.77 2.04
C GLN A 239 -22.65 -13.61 2.54
N SER A 240 -22.04 -12.50 2.91
CA SER A 240 -22.78 -11.29 3.30
C SER A 240 -23.61 -10.73 2.15
N ALA A 241 -23.03 -10.68 0.94
CA ALA A 241 -23.73 -10.19 -0.25
C ALA A 241 -24.97 -11.03 -0.62
N ARG A 242 -24.96 -12.34 -0.33
CA ARG A 242 -26.12 -13.23 -0.56
C ARG A 242 -27.36 -12.88 0.28
N ASN A 243 -27.19 -12.10 1.35
CA ASN A 243 -28.32 -11.59 2.12
C ASN A 243 -29.06 -10.43 1.40
N ARG A 244 -28.50 -9.89 0.34
CA ARG A 244 -29.16 -8.89 -0.52
C ARG A 244 -30.15 -9.56 -1.48
N PRO A 245 -31.15 -8.82 -1.98
CA PRO A 245 -32.12 -9.36 -2.96
C PRO A 245 -31.43 -9.95 -4.19
N GLN A 246 -32.13 -10.87 -4.87
CA GLN A 246 -31.70 -11.40 -6.15
C GLN A 246 -31.78 -10.31 -7.23
N GLY A 247 -30.74 -10.14 -8.06
CA GLY A 247 -30.63 -9.04 -9.03
C GLY A 247 -30.16 -7.71 -8.43
N ASP A 248 -29.70 -7.69 -7.20
CA ASP A 248 -29.00 -6.56 -6.62
C ASP A 248 -27.60 -6.47 -7.26
N GLU A 249 -27.25 -5.30 -7.78
CA GLU A 249 -26.01 -5.05 -8.52
C GLU A 249 -24.76 -5.41 -7.71
N ILE A 250 -24.77 -5.09 -6.41
CA ILE A 250 -23.66 -5.37 -5.49
C ILE A 250 -23.52 -6.86 -5.26
N ARG A 251 -24.65 -7.57 -5.07
CA ARG A 251 -24.65 -9.03 -4.94
C ARG A 251 -24.06 -9.69 -6.19
N ASP A 252 -24.55 -9.29 -7.37
CA ASP A 252 -24.12 -9.87 -8.65
C ASP A 252 -22.63 -9.58 -8.89
N ALA A 253 -22.13 -8.40 -8.50
CA ALA A 253 -20.72 -8.05 -8.56
C ALA A 253 -19.85 -8.97 -7.69
N TYR A 254 -20.22 -9.25 -6.43
CA TYR A 254 -19.49 -10.19 -5.58
C TYR A 254 -19.56 -11.64 -6.09
N GLU A 255 -20.73 -12.09 -6.57
CA GLU A 255 -20.91 -13.43 -7.10
C GLU A 255 -20.10 -13.65 -8.40
N SER A 256 -19.84 -12.60 -9.18
CA SER A 256 -19.03 -12.64 -10.40
C SER A 256 -17.54 -12.89 -10.14
N ILE A 257 -17.03 -12.64 -8.92
CA ILE A 257 -15.62 -12.86 -8.59
C ILE A 257 -15.34 -14.37 -8.55
N PRO A 258 -14.46 -14.92 -9.41
CA PRO A 258 -14.13 -16.34 -9.37
C PRO A 258 -13.42 -16.72 -8.06
N ASP A 259 -13.53 -17.97 -7.65
CA ASP A 259 -12.78 -18.49 -6.50
C ASP A 259 -11.27 -18.56 -6.82
N LEU A 260 -10.44 -18.64 -5.76
CA LEU A 260 -8.97 -18.72 -5.82
C LEU A 260 -8.48 -20.16 -5.68
#